data_167a11f87100383bad46b08088230b7f
#
_entry.id   167a11f87100383bad46b08088230b7f
#
_cell.length_a   1.000
_cell.length_b   1.000
_cell.length_c   1.000
_cell.angle_alpha   90.00
_cell.angle_beta   90.00
_cell.angle_gamma   90.00
#
_symmetry.space_group_name_H-M   'P 1'
#
loop_
_entity.id
_entity.type
_entity.pdbx_description
1 polymer ?
#
loop_
_entity_poly.entity_id
_entity_poly.type
_entity_poly.pdbx_seq_one_letter_code
_entity_poly.pdbx_strand_id
1 'polypeptide(L)'
;DVEHVQYYSMKSGILKTTDQFAGITLKGINSTYSTDFVSSHIIEGQLPDYSKKGTENEIVISKSIANDLKLKVGDKLFAYFFENGLRARRFKIAAIYRTDLSQFDKVLVFANDKTVRNLCKWDDKHAYGVEITVKDFSKLNETSFHIAKFISKYNIEHNTSYVSFTVKE
;
A
#
# COMPACT_ATOMS: atom_id res chain seq x y z
N ASP A 1 -11.75 7.63 20.28
CA ASP A 1 -10.99 8.73 19.65
C ASP A 1 -10.51 8.40 18.23
N VAL A 2 -11.19 7.43 17.57
CA VAL A 2 -10.92 7.04 16.19
C VAL A 2 -11.51 8.06 15.24
N GLU A 3 -10.72 8.52 14.28
CA GLU A 3 -11.14 9.42 13.21
C GLU A 3 -11.52 8.62 11.97
N HIS A 4 -10.63 7.73 11.54
CA HIS A 4 -10.81 6.97 10.33
C HIS A 4 -10.30 5.53 10.51
N VAL A 5 -10.98 4.59 9.83
CA VAL A 5 -10.59 3.18 9.76
C VAL A 5 -10.57 2.78 8.30
N GLN A 6 -9.45 2.29 7.83
CA GLN A 6 -9.30 1.92 6.43
C GLN A 6 -8.56 0.60 6.27
N TYR A 7 -9.02 -0.17 5.29
CA TYR A 7 -8.42 -1.45 4.95
C TYR A 7 -7.45 -1.28 3.79
N TYR A 8 -6.40 -2.09 3.79
CA TYR A 8 -5.46 -2.15 2.68
C TYR A 8 -5.02 -3.59 2.41
N SER A 9 -4.59 -3.84 1.19
CA SER A 9 -3.94 -5.07 0.78
C SER A 9 -2.45 -4.83 0.53
N MET A 10 -1.64 -5.87 0.66
CA MET A 10 -0.21 -5.80 0.33
C MET A 10 0.24 -7.03 -0.45
N LYS A 11 1.15 -6.81 -1.38
CA LYS A 11 1.77 -7.88 -2.15
C LYS A 11 3.21 -7.53 -2.50
N SER A 12 4.17 -8.33 -2.04
CA SER A 12 5.56 -8.17 -2.43
C SER A 12 5.81 -8.74 -3.83
N GLY A 13 6.69 -8.08 -4.57
CA GLY A 13 7.05 -8.45 -5.93
C GLY A 13 8.32 -7.75 -6.40
N ILE A 14 8.59 -7.86 -7.68
CA ILE A 14 9.75 -7.26 -8.33
C ILE A 14 9.27 -6.44 -9.53
N LEU A 15 9.58 -5.15 -9.55
CA LEU A 15 9.52 -4.34 -10.77
C LEU A 15 10.75 -4.61 -11.62
N LYS A 16 10.55 -4.80 -12.91
CA LYS A 16 11.65 -5.06 -13.84
C LYS A 16 11.55 -4.22 -15.10
N THR A 17 12.67 -3.61 -15.46
CA THR A 17 12.94 -3.00 -16.76
C THR A 17 13.85 -3.92 -17.58
N THR A 18 14.32 -3.46 -18.75
CA THR A 18 15.27 -4.23 -19.57
C THR A 18 16.56 -4.53 -18.81
N ASP A 19 17.08 -3.53 -18.07
CA ASP A 19 18.44 -3.57 -17.52
C ASP A 19 18.49 -3.61 -16.00
N GLN A 20 17.37 -3.34 -15.32
CA GLN A 20 17.34 -3.17 -13.87
C GLN A 20 16.10 -3.80 -13.24
N PHE A 21 16.18 -4.08 -11.95
CA PHE A 21 15.06 -4.56 -11.15
C PHE A 21 15.08 -3.97 -9.74
N ALA A 22 13.90 -3.86 -9.13
CA ALA A 22 13.75 -3.43 -7.74
C ALA A 22 12.71 -4.32 -7.03
N GLY A 23 13.06 -4.79 -5.83
CA GLY A 23 12.09 -5.41 -4.94
C GLY A 23 11.12 -4.37 -4.42
N ILE A 24 9.83 -4.64 -4.50
CA ILE A 24 8.77 -3.71 -4.09
C ILE A 24 7.69 -4.41 -3.27
N THR A 25 6.92 -3.60 -2.57
CA THR A 25 5.67 -4.01 -1.97
C THR A 25 4.55 -3.13 -2.52
N LEU A 26 3.61 -3.74 -3.25
CA LEU A 26 2.38 -3.06 -3.62
C LEU A 26 1.51 -2.87 -2.38
N LYS A 27 1.08 -1.64 -2.13
CA LYS A 27 0.01 -1.31 -1.18
C LYS A 27 -1.24 -0.98 -1.98
N GLY A 28 -2.22 -1.86 -1.88
CA GLY A 28 -3.52 -1.70 -2.52
C GLY A 28 -4.38 -0.73 -1.71
N ILE A 29 -4.81 0.34 -2.35
CA ILE A 29 -5.72 1.34 -1.81
C ILE A 29 -6.95 1.46 -2.70
N ASN A 30 -8.09 1.75 -2.11
CA ASN A 30 -9.36 1.92 -2.81
C ASN A 30 -9.87 3.38 -2.73
N SER A 31 -11.04 3.64 -3.27
CA SER A 31 -11.63 4.99 -3.28
C SER A 31 -12.06 5.53 -1.91
N THR A 32 -12.15 4.66 -0.90
CA THR A 32 -12.48 5.08 0.49
C THR A 32 -11.23 5.24 1.36
N TYR A 33 -10.06 4.92 0.83
CA TYR A 33 -8.80 5.10 1.52
C TYR A 33 -8.45 6.60 1.58
N SER A 34 -8.08 7.11 2.77
CA SER A 34 -7.60 8.49 2.90
C SER A 34 -6.27 8.63 2.16
N THR A 35 -6.28 9.43 1.13
CA THR A 35 -5.12 9.63 0.24
C THR A 35 -4.37 10.92 0.52
N ASP A 36 -4.74 11.66 1.56
CA ASP A 36 -4.19 12.99 1.85
C ASP A 36 -2.67 12.98 1.99
N PHE A 37 -2.16 12.00 2.73
CA PHE A 37 -0.73 11.81 2.87
C PHE A 37 -0.04 11.56 1.52
N VAL A 38 -0.54 10.60 0.75
CA VAL A 38 0.06 10.25 -0.55
C VAL A 38 -0.05 11.42 -1.52
N SER A 39 -1.23 12.05 -1.58
CA SER A 39 -1.51 13.17 -2.49
C SER A 39 -0.62 14.37 -2.23
N SER A 40 -0.37 14.70 -0.95
CA SER A 40 0.50 15.82 -0.55
C SER A 40 1.99 15.58 -0.88
N HIS A 41 2.38 14.33 -1.11
CA HIS A 41 3.76 13.95 -1.43
C HIS A 41 3.99 13.64 -2.92
N ILE A 42 2.97 13.77 -3.77
CA ILE A 42 3.14 13.63 -5.22
C ILE A 42 4.01 14.77 -5.74
N ILE A 43 5.04 14.43 -6.49
CA ILE A 43 5.96 15.40 -7.11
C ILE A 43 5.84 15.43 -8.64
N GLU A 44 5.35 14.36 -9.26
CA GLU A 44 5.10 14.26 -10.71
C GLU A 44 3.85 13.42 -10.98
N GLY A 45 3.03 13.83 -11.97
CA GLY A 45 1.81 13.11 -12.34
C GLY A 45 0.65 13.38 -11.39
N GLN A 46 -0.30 12.47 -11.33
CA GLN A 46 -1.49 12.56 -10.49
C GLN A 46 -1.84 11.20 -9.90
N LEU A 47 -2.30 11.20 -8.65
CA LEU A 47 -2.81 9.99 -8.01
C LEU A 47 -4.02 9.47 -8.80
N PRO A 48 -4.03 8.19 -9.21
CA PRO A 48 -5.16 7.61 -9.92
C PRO A 48 -6.42 7.60 -9.07
N ASP A 49 -7.55 7.94 -9.68
CA ASP A 49 -8.86 7.70 -9.08
C ASP A 49 -9.24 6.22 -9.29
N TYR A 50 -8.94 5.39 -8.31
CA TYR A 50 -9.17 3.94 -8.38
C TYR A 50 -10.65 3.52 -8.37
N SER A 51 -11.59 4.45 -8.28
CA SER A 51 -13.01 4.19 -8.53
C SER A 51 -13.34 4.09 -10.03
N LYS A 52 -12.50 4.67 -10.89
CA LYS A 52 -12.72 4.73 -12.33
C LYS A 52 -12.20 3.50 -13.05
N LYS A 53 -12.95 3.04 -14.04
CA LYS A 53 -12.50 1.98 -14.95
C LYS A 53 -11.26 2.44 -15.73
N GLY A 54 -10.32 1.53 -15.95
CA GLY A 54 -9.10 1.79 -16.72
C GLY A 54 -7.90 2.17 -15.85
N THR A 55 -8.08 2.43 -14.55
CA THR A 55 -7.01 2.76 -13.62
C THR A 55 -6.44 1.54 -12.87
N GLU A 56 -6.98 0.34 -13.12
CA GLU A 56 -6.63 -0.90 -12.40
C GLU A 56 -5.15 -1.29 -12.53
N ASN A 57 -4.50 -0.83 -13.59
CA ASN A 57 -3.08 -1.08 -13.84
C ASN A 57 -2.21 0.17 -13.69
N GLU A 58 -2.73 1.23 -13.12
CA GLU A 58 -1.98 2.42 -12.79
C GLU A 58 -1.37 2.30 -11.39
N ILE A 59 -0.09 2.67 -11.28
CA ILE A 59 0.66 2.64 -10.01
C ILE A 59 1.33 3.97 -9.75
N VAL A 60 1.57 4.21 -8.46
CA VAL A 60 2.34 5.36 -7.98
C VAL A 60 3.61 4.83 -7.33
N ILE A 61 4.75 5.24 -7.85
CA ILE A 61 6.07 4.82 -7.37
C ILE A 61 6.79 5.96 -6.68
N SER A 62 7.75 5.64 -5.83
CA SER A 62 8.58 6.68 -5.21
C SER A 62 9.62 7.24 -6.19
N LYS A 63 10.16 8.41 -5.86
CA LYS A 63 11.29 9.00 -6.60
C LYS A 63 12.55 8.13 -6.54
N SER A 64 12.76 7.42 -5.42
CA SER A 64 13.87 6.48 -5.28
C SER A 64 13.75 5.34 -6.30
N ILE A 65 12.61 4.66 -6.33
CA ILE A 65 12.34 3.57 -7.29
C ILE A 65 12.41 4.09 -8.75
N ALA A 66 11.86 5.29 -9.01
CA ALA A 66 11.91 5.90 -10.33
C ALA A 66 13.35 6.14 -10.80
N ASN A 67 14.22 6.64 -9.93
CA ASN A 67 15.63 6.88 -10.23
C ASN A 67 16.39 5.56 -10.45
N ASP A 68 16.21 4.59 -9.55
CA ASP A 68 16.89 3.30 -9.61
C ASP A 68 16.56 2.53 -10.91
N LEU A 69 15.31 2.60 -11.35
CA LEU A 69 14.84 1.91 -12.55
C LEU A 69 14.83 2.81 -13.79
N LYS A 70 15.26 4.08 -13.68
CA LYS A 70 15.24 5.10 -14.76
C LYS A 70 13.87 5.27 -15.41
N LEU A 71 12.84 5.33 -14.57
CA LEU A 71 11.44 5.43 -14.98
C LEU A 71 10.88 6.83 -14.78
N LYS A 72 9.86 7.16 -15.56
CA LYS A 72 9.10 8.41 -15.50
C LYS A 72 7.60 8.17 -15.60
N VAL A 73 6.81 9.17 -15.29
CA VAL A 73 5.36 9.14 -15.45
C VAL A 73 5.00 8.81 -16.90
N GLY A 74 4.04 7.89 -17.07
CA GLY A 74 3.59 7.38 -18.37
C GLY A 74 4.28 6.09 -18.83
N ASP A 75 5.45 5.76 -18.27
CA ASP A 75 6.15 4.52 -18.63
C ASP A 75 5.36 3.28 -18.22
N LYS A 76 5.57 2.22 -19.00
CA LYS A 76 4.96 0.91 -18.77
C LYS A 76 6.04 -0.12 -18.46
N LEU A 77 5.80 -0.94 -17.45
CA LEU A 77 6.73 -1.97 -17.02
C LEU A 77 5.99 -3.21 -16.52
N PHE A 78 6.74 -4.29 -16.32
CA PHE A 78 6.22 -5.50 -15.71
C PHE A 78 6.60 -5.59 -14.23
N ALA A 79 5.66 -6.06 -13.42
CA ALA A 79 5.90 -6.55 -12.08
C ALA A 79 5.72 -8.07 -12.05
N TYR A 80 6.58 -8.72 -11.29
CA TYR A 80 6.62 -10.18 -11.14
C TYR A 80 6.35 -10.58 -9.69
N PHE A 81 5.48 -11.55 -9.50
CA PHE A 81 5.04 -12.05 -8.20
C PHE A 81 5.22 -13.57 -8.14
N PHE A 82 5.78 -14.09 -7.03
CA PHE A 82 6.28 -15.45 -6.89
C PHE A 82 5.50 -16.31 -5.87
N GLU A 83 4.21 -16.15 -5.77
CA GLU A 83 3.41 -16.98 -4.89
C GLU A 83 2.56 -17.94 -5.70
N ASN A 84 2.67 -19.25 -5.41
CA ASN A 84 1.99 -20.30 -6.18
C ASN A 84 2.24 -20.22 -7.69
N GLY A 85 3.49 -19.99 -8.09
CA GLY A 85 3.93 -19.82 -9.46
C GLY A 85 4.24 -18.36 -9.82
N LEU A 86 4.90 -18.19 -10.95
CA LEU A 86 5.26 -16.87 -11.46
C LEU A 86 4.03 -16.18 -12.08
N ARG A 87 3.74 -14.98 -11.62
CA ARG A 87 2.72 -14.11 -12.22
C ARG A 87 3.36 -12.82 -12.66
N ALA A 88 3.13 -12.44 -13.88
CA ALA A 88 3.54 -11.13 -14.42
C ALA A 88 2.31 -10.26 -14.62
N ARG A 89 2.43 -8.98 -14.25
CA ARG A 89 1.42 -7.97 -14.53
C ARG A 89 2.06 -6.72 -15.08
N ARG A 90 1.45 -6.16 -16.12
CA ARG A 90 1.91 -4.91 -16.73
C ARG A 90 1.24 -3.74 -16.02
N PHE A 91 2.06 -2.78 -15.59
CA PHE A 91 1.62 -1.54 -14.97
C PHE A 91 2.04 -0.33 -15.79
N LYS A 92 1.35 0.79 -15.56
CA LYS A 92 1.68 2.12 -16.05
C LYS A 92 1.93 3.03 -14.85
N ILE A 93 2.99 3.82 -14.88
CA ILE A 93 3.30 4.80 -13.85
C ILE A 93 2.40 6.01 -14.05
N ALA A 94 1.51 6.28 -13.10
CA ALA A 94 0.61 7.42 -13.12
C ALA A 94 1.18 8.63 -12.38
N ALA A 95 1.94 8.39 -11.31
CA ALA A 95 2.56 9.43 -10.51
C ALA A 95 3.84 8.96 -9.83
N ILE A 96 4.64 9.94 -9.42
CA ILE A 96 5.85 9.74 -8.61
C ILE A 96 5.69 10.56 -7.34
N TYR A 97 5.94 9.93 -6.18
CA TYR A 97 5.90 10.56 -4.87
C TYR A 97 7.28 10.61 -4.20
N ARG A 98 7.43 11.45 -3.17
CA ARG A 98 8.60 11.49 -2.30
C ARG A 98 8.19 11.88 -0.89
N THR A 99 8.44 11.00 0.08
CA THR A 99 8.16 11.26 1.50
C THR A 99 9.40 11.66 2.29
N ASP A 100 10.58 11.44 1.72
CA ASP A 100 11.88 11.55 2.40
C ASP A 100 12.05 10.53 3.57
N LEU A 101 11.14 9.58 3.70
CA LEU A 101 11.24 8.43 4.58
C LEU A 101 11.90 7.27 3.81
N SER A 102 13.22 7.18 3.88
CA SER A 102 14.02 6.33 3.01
C SER A 102 13.62 4.84 3.02
N GLN A 103 13.09 4.33 4.12
CA GLN A 103 12.65 2.93 4.22
C GLN A 103 11.38 2.68 3.38
N PHE A 104 10.45 3.63 3.38
CA PHE A 104 9.21 3.54 2.58
C PHE A 104 9.51 3.83 1.12
N ASP A 105 10.27 4.89 0.83
CA ASP A 105 10.56 5.33 -0.53
C ASP A 105 11.36 4.29 -1.35
N LYS A 106 12.04 3.34 -0.69
CA LYS A 106 12.78 2.27 -1.38
C LYS A 106 11.92 1.11 -1.86
N VAL A 107 10.77 0.88 -1.24
CA VAL A 107 10.01 -0.36 -1.48
C VAL A 107 8.53 -0.17 -1.75
N LEU A 108 7.92 0.92 -1.28
CA LEU A 108 6.47 1.05 -1.31
C LEU A 108 5.97 1.60 -2.66
N VAL A 109 4.98 0.91 -3.21
CA VAL A 109 4.30 1.27 -4.46
C VAL A 109 2.79 1.24 -4.22
N PHE A 110 2.08 2.32 -4.50
CA PHE A 110 0.62 2.34 -4.38
C PHE A 110 -0.04 1.82 -5.65
N ALA A 111 -1.07 1.03 -5.49
CA ALA A 111 -1.81 0.39 -6.56
C ALA A 111 -3.30 0.27 -6.23
N ASN A 112 -4.11 -0.07 -7.21
CA ASN A 112 -5.52 -0.38 -7.00
C ASN A 112 -5.69 -1.61 -6.09
N ASP A 113 -6.48 -1.50 -5.02
CA ASP A 113 -6.70 -2.57 -4.04
C ASP A 113 -7.26 -3.85 -4.67
N LYS A 114 -8.23 -3.74 -5.59
CA LYS A 114 -8.77 -4.88 -6.30
C LYS A 114 -7.71 -5.62 -7.10
N THR A 115 -6.77 -4.89 -7.69
CA THR A 115 -5.64 -5.48 -8.41
C THR A 115 -4.71 -6.25 -7.48
N VAL A 116 -4.39 -5.68 -6.32
CA VAL A 116 -3.52 -6.33 -5.33
C VAL A 116 -4.20 -7.56 -4.73
N ARG A 117 -5.49 -7.48 -4.39
CA ARG A 117 -6.27 -8.64 -3.91
C ARG A 117 -6.31 -9.77 -4.94
N ASN A 118 -6.50 -9.45 -6.21
CA ASN A 118 -6.47 -10.44 -7.29
C ASN A 118 -5.12 -11.14 -7.40
N LEU A 119 -4.02 -10.42 -7.17
CA LEU A 119 -2.68 -10.99 -7.12
C LEU A 119 -2.50 -11.93 -5.91
N CYS A 120 -3.14 -11.62 -4.79
CA CYS A 120 -3.17 -12.45 -3.58
C CYS A 120 -4.17 -13.62 -3.69
N LYS A 121 -5.03 -13.67 -4.70
CA LYS A 121 -6.21 -14.57 -4.78
C LYS A 121 -7.18 -14.38 -3.61
N TRP A 122 -7.32 -13.16 -3.12
CA TRP A 122 -8.24 -12.81 -2.04
C TRP A 122 -9.59 -12.35 -2.58
N ASP A 123 -10.64 -12.67 -1.85
CA ASP A 123 -11.96 -12.10 -2.02
C ASP A 123 -12.12 -10.76 -1.27
N ASP A 124 -13.32 -10.20 -1.30
CA ASP A 124 -13.61 -8.90 -0.67
C ASP A 124 -13.63 -8.93 0.87
N LYS A 125 -13.52 -10.12 1.47
CA LYS A 125 -13.51 -10.30 2.93
C LYS A 125 -12.11 -10.33 3.53
N HIS A 126 -11.07 -10.39 2.68
CA HIS A 126 -9.68 -10.44 3.11
C HIS A 126 -9.02 -9.06 3.00
N ALA A 127 -8.22 -8.72 3.98
CA ALA A 127 -7.34 -7.55 3.97
C ALA A 127 -5.98 -7.97 4.53
N TYR A 128 -4.93 -7.25 4.15
CA TYR A 128 -3.61 -7.43 4.76
C TYR A 128 -3.60 -6.81 6.16
N GLY A 129 -4.22 -5.66 6.30
CA GLY A 129 -4.29 -4.93 7.55
C GLY A 129 -5.34 -3.83 7.54
N VAL A 130 -5.44 -3.22 8.70
CA VAL A 130 -6.32 -2.08 8.98
C VAL A 130 -5.46 -0.95 9.52
N GLU A 131 -5.61 0.24 8.95
CA GLU A 131 -5.04 1.47 9.49
C GLU A 131 -6.14 2.24 10.23
N ILE A 132 -5.78 2.70 11.42
CA ILE A 132 -6.68 3.45 12.30
C ILE A 132 -6.03 4.79 12.60
N THR A 133 -6.68 5.87 12.17
CA THR A 133 -6.25 7.23 12.48
C THR A 133 -7.00 7.72 13.71
N VAL A 134 -6.30 8.40 14.62
CA VAL A 134 -6.87 9.02 15.81
C VAL A 134 -7.10 10.51 15.59
N LYS A 135 -8.18 11.06 16.16
CA LYS A 135 -8.49 12.49 16.10
C LYS A 135 -7.51 13.35 16.88
N ASP A 136 -7.13 12.85 18.04
CA ASP A 136 -6.23 13.53 18.98
C ASP A 136 -4.98 12.71 19.19
N PHE A 137 -3.89 13.17 18.60
CA PHE A 137 -2.60 12.48 18.66
C PHE A 137 -2.07 12.33 20.11
N SER A 138 -2.47 13.23 21.03
CA SER A 138 -2.11 13.09 22.45
C SER A 138 -2.67 11.81 23.08
N LYS A 139 -3.76 11.28 22.53
CA LYS A 139 -4.41 10.03 22.98
C LYS A 139 -3.97 8.79 22.23
N LEU A 140 -2.98 8.90 21.35
CA LEU A 140 -2.51 7.78 20.53
C LEU A 140 -2.11 6.56 21.38
N ASN A 141 -1.36 6.78 22.45
CA ASN A 141 -0.91 5.69 23.32
C ASN A 141 -2.07 5.00 24.05
N GLU A 142 -3.03 5.77 24.55
CA GLU A 142 -4.23 5.26 25.22
C GLU A 142 -5.09 4.45 24.26
N THR A 143 -5.37 5.02 23.08
CA THR A 143 -6.16 4.37 22.03
C THR A 143 -5.47 3.09 21.55
N SER A 144 -4.16 3.14 21.32
CA SER A 144 -3.36 1.98 20.92
C SER A 144 -3.40 0.87 21.98
N PHE A 145 -3.30 1.22 23.26
CA PHE A 145 -3.42 0.25 24.36
C PHE A 145 -4.79 -0.44 24.37
N HIS A 146 -5.86 0.31 24.21
CA HIS A 146 -7.22 -0.25 24.15
C HIS A 146 -7.41 -1.17 22.95
N ILE A 147 -6.90 -0.80 21.78
CA ILE A 147 -6.94 -1.64 20.57
C ILE A 147 -6.15 -2.92 20.79
N ALA A 148 -4.93 -2.83 21.32
CA ALA A 148 -4.09 -4.00 21.59
C ALA A 148 -4.77 -4.97 22.57
N LYS A 149 -5.39 -4.44 23.63
CA LYS A 149 -6.15 -5.23 24.61
C LYS A 149 -7.35 -5.93 23.97
N PHE A 150 -8.10 -5.21 23.11
CA PHE A 150 -9.21 -5.80 22.37
C PHE A 150 -8.74 -6.93 21.44
N ILE A 151 -7.69 -6.70 20.67
CA ILE A 151 -7.11 -7.69 19.75
C ILE A 151 -6.62 -8.92 20.52
N SER A 152 -5.95 -8.73 21.65
CA SER A 152 -5.48 -9.83 22.49
C SER A 152 -6.64 -10.71 23.00
N LYS A 153 -7.71 -10.08 23.47
CA LYS A 153 -8.93 -10.80 23.89
C LYS A 153 -9.56 -11.56 22.72
N TYR A 154 -9.73 -10.88 21.58
CA TYR A 154 -10.29 -11.48 20.38
C TYR A 154 -9.47 -12.68 19.89
N ASN A 155 -8.14 -12.57 19.91
CA ASN A 155 -7.25 -13.66 19.53
C ASN A 155 -7.44 -14.91 20.40
N ILE A 156 -7.61 -14.74 21.72
CA ILE A 156 -7.86 -15.85 22.66
C ILE A 156 -9.21 -16.50 22.36
N GLU A 157 -10.26 -15.69 22.19
CA GLU A 157 -11.63 -16.19 21.99
C GLU A 157 -11.82 -16.91 20.63
N HIS A 158 -11.07 -16.49 19.59
CA HIS A 158 -11.24 -16.98 18.23
C HIS A 158 -10.05 -17.79 17.68
N ASN A 159 -9.06 -18.06 18.53
CA ASN A 159 -7.82 -18.76 18.14
C ASN A 159 -7.15 -18.13 16.90
N THR A 160 -6.98 -16.82 16.96
CA THR A 160 -6.32 -16.02 15.91
C THR A 160 -5.02 -15.41 16.44
N SER A 161 -4.23 -14.77 15.57
CA SER A 161 -2.92 -14.17 15.91
C SER A 161 -2.74 -12.78 15.32
N TYR A 162 -3.77 -11.94 15.36
CA TYR A 162 -3.64 -10.55 14.93
C TYR A 162 -2.70 -9.76 15.84
N VAL A 163 -1.97 -8.82 15.27
CA VAL A 163 -1.06 -7.93 15.99
C VAL A 163 -1.38 -6.47 15.67
N SER A 164 -1.11 -5.58 16.61
CA SER A 164 -1.22 -4.13 16.39
C SER A 164 0.15 -3.47 16.53
N PHE A 165 0.38 -2.44 15.75
CA PHE A 165 1.57 -1.61 15.81
C PHE A 165 1.13 -0.15 15.95
N THR A 166 1.88 0.61 16.75
CA THR A 166 1.69 2.05 16.87
C THR A 166 2.79 2.74 16.08
N VAL A 167 2.40 3.59 15.14
CA VAL A 167 3.33 4.43 14.39
C VAL A 167 3.20 5.85 14.92
N LYS A 168 4.31 6.44 15.32
CA LYS A 168 4.45 7.87 15.65
C LYS A 168 5.24 8.51 14.52
N GLU A 169 4.61 9.43 13.84
CA GLU A 169 5.26 10.30 12.88
C GLU A 169 6.05 11.41 13.58
#